data_cf843e22bd0b10e5b9b6829753ab622d
#
_entry.id   cf843e22bd0b10e5b9b6829753ab622d
#
_cell.length_a   1.000
_cell.length_b   1.000
_cell.length_c   1.000
_cell.angle_alpha   90.00
_cell.angle_beta   90.00
_cell.angle_gamma   90.00
#
_symmetry.space_group_name_H-M   'P 1'
#
loop_
_entity.id
_entity.type
_entity.pdbx_description
1 polymer ?
#
loop_
_entity_poly.entity_id
_entity_poly.type
_entity_poly.pdbx_seq_one_letter_code
_entity_poly.pdbx_strand_id
1 'polypeptide(L)'
;MKAILYHGKHDFRVGDTNDPKLAAETDAIVRISRAAICGSDLHLWHGGLPESPNTRPGFAVGHEFLGVVEEVGSAVRRFRKGDRVLASCTVGCGACVACRRGVYSGCVVMTQGGGAGNIFGFGHALPGGQAEAA
;
A
#
# COMPACT_ATOMS: atom_id res chain seq x y z
N MET A 1 7.21 -7.91 11.43
CA MET A 1 5.79 -8.34 11.30
C MET A 1 5.62 -9.41 10.22
N LYS A 2 4.52 -10.16 10.25
CA LYS A 2 4.18 -11.12 9.19
C LYS A 2 3.42 -10.43 8.05
N ALA A 3 3.71 -10.87 6.81
CA ALA A 3 3.03 -10.40 5.61
C ALA A 3 3.01 -11.51 4.55
N ILE A 4 2.14 -11.38 3.56
CA ILE A 4 2.23 -12.15 2.32
C ILE A 4 3.17 -11.41 1.38
N LEU A 5 4.28 -12.02 1.03
CA LEU A 5 5.34 -11.43 0.21
C LEU A 5 5.30 -11.99 -1.21
N TYR A 6 5.45 -11.10 -2.20
CA TYR A 6 5.66 -11.46 -3.61
C TYR A 6 7.10 -11.94 -3.81
N HIS A 7 7.28 -13.15 -4.33
CA HIS A 7 8.59 -13.69 -4.70
C HIS A 7 8.75 -13.95 -6.20
N GLY A 8 7.71 -13.64 -6.97
CA GLY A 8 7.67 -13.85 -8.40
C GLY A 8 6.35 -14.47 -8.86
N LYS A 9 6.29 -14.77 -10.15
CA LYS A 9 5.13 -15.43 -10.74
C LYS A 9 4.82 -16.74 -10.04
N HIS A 10 3.56 -16.93 -9.61
CA HIS A 10 3.07 -18.09 -8.87
C HIS A 10 3.79 -18.34 -7.53
N ASP A 11 4.37 -17.29 -6.94
CA ASP A 11 5.11 -17.42 -5.70
C ASP A 11 4.79 -16.29 -4.72
N PHE A 12 3.75 -16.50 -3.90
CA PHE A 12 3.41 -15.67 -2.75
C PHE A 12 3.68 -16.49 -1.49
N ARG A 13 4.38 -15.90 -0.52
CA ARG A 13 4.77 -16.59 0.69
C ARG A 13 4.45 -15.75 1.93
N VAL A 14 3.97 -16.42 2.98
CA VAL A 14 3.97 -15.80 4.31
C VAL A 14 5.41 -15.71 4.81
N GLY A 15 5.84 -14.51 5.12
CA GLY A 15 7.21 -14.25 5.57
C GLY A 15 7.30 -13.08 6.54
N ASP A 16 8.50 -12.83 7.02
CA ASP A 16 8.80 -11.69 7.87
C ASP A 16 9.22 -10.49 7.02
N THR A 17 8.70 -9.33 7.38
CA THR A 17 9.11 -8.04 6.82
C THR A 17 9.26 -7.03 7.97
N ASN A 18 9.88 -5.90 7.67
CA ASN A 18 10.02 -4.82 8.65
C ASN A 18 8.63 -4.27 9.04
N ASP A 19 8.50 -3.85 10.29
CA ASP A 19 7.34 -3.10 10.72
C ASP A 19 7.29 -1.75 10.00
N PRO A 20 6.08 -1.25 9.64
CA PRO A 20 5.94 0.07 9.05
C PRO A 20 6.42 1.15 10.02
N LYS A 21 6.91 2.25 9.47
CA LYS A 21 7.34 3.43 10.24
C LYS A 21 6.79 4.68 9.58
N LEU A 22 6.44 5.67 10.38
CA LEU A 22 6.12 6.99 9.85
C LEU A 22 7.35 7.57 9.14
N ALA A 23 7.28 7.76 7.83
CA ALA A 23 8.32 8.36 7.02
C ALA A 23 8.09 9.87 6.85
N ALA A 24 6.84 10.31 6.92
CA ALA A 24 6.44 11.70 6.81
C ALA A 24 5.43 12.09 7.90
N GLU A 25 5.33 13.38 8.19
CA GLU A 25 4.35 13.92 9.13
C GLU A 25 2.89 13.69 8.71
N THR A 26 2.65 13.36 7.45
CA THR A 26 1.32 13.08 6.88
C THR A 26 0.95 11.60 6.89
N ASP A 27 1.84 10.73 7.33
CA ASP A 27 1.62 9.29 7.32
C ASP A 27 0.78 8.82 8.51
N ALA A 28 0.17 7.65 8.36
CA ALA A 28 -0.49 6.94 9.43
C ALA A 28 -0.14 5.46 9.35
N ILE A 29 0.04 4.80 10.48
CA ILE A 29 0.20 3.35 10.56
C ILE A 29 -1.14 2.75 10.97
N VAL A 30 -1.56 1.73 10.23
CA VAL A 30 -2.81 1.01 10.44
C VAL A 30 -2.52 -0.44 10.81
N ARG A 31 -2.89 -0.86 12.01
CA ARG A 31 -2.92 -2.27 12.40
C ARG A 31 -4.08 -2.94 11.70
N ILE A 32 -3.78 -3.88 10.81
CA ILE A 32 -4.75 -4.49 9.92
C ILE A 32 -5.58 -5.54 10.65
N SER A 33 -6.89 -5.49 10.48
CA SER A 33 -7.82 -6.46 11.05
C SER A 33 -8.46 -7.37 10.01
N ARG A 34 -8.55 -6.92 8.76
CA ARG A 34 -9.05 -7.68 7.62
C ARG A 34 -8.37 -7.19 6.33
N ALA A 35 -8.06 -8.13 5.47
CA ALA A 35 -7.63 -7.87 4.10
C ALA A 35 -8.44 -8.77 3.15
N ALA A 36 -8.58 -8.35 1.91
CA ALA A 36 -9.23 -9.12 0.85
C ALA A 36 -8.24 -9.46 -0.26
N ILE A 37 -8.60 -10.43 -1.07
CA ILE A 37 -7.92 -10.79 -2.31
C ILE A 37 -8.85 -10.40 -3.46
N CYS A 38 -8.35 -9.61 -4.39
CA CYS A 38 -9.12 -9.22 -5.56
C CYS A 38 -8.50 -9.76 -6.87
N GLY A 39 -9.16 -9.52 -7.99
CA GLY A 39 -8.66 -9.94 -9.31
C GLY A 39 -7.30 -9.36 -9.68
N SER A 40 -6.95 -8.18 -9.15
CA SER A 40 -5.64 -7.56 -9.39
C SER A 40 -4.50 -8.34 -8.72
N ASP A 41 -4.74 -8.95 -7.57
CA ASP A 41 -3.76 -9.84 -6.91
C ASP A 41 -3.50 -11.08 -7.78
N LEU A 42 -4.52 -11.58 -8.49
CA LEU A 42 -4.37 -12.68 -9.44
C LEU A 42 -3.55 -12.28 -10.67
N HIS A 43 -3.69 -11.04 -11.16
CA HIS A 43 -2.80 -10.53 -12.20
C HIS A 43 -1.35 -10.50 -11.75
N LEU A 44 -1.10 -10.05 -10.51
CA LEU A 44 0.22 -10.08 -9.90
C LEU A 44 0.75 -11.52 -9.76
N TRP A 45 -0.09 -12.43 -9.26
CA TRP A 45 0.21 -13.86 -9.14
C TRP A 45 0.62 -14.49 -10.49
N HIS A 46 -0.04 -14.12 -11.59
CA HIS A 46 0.28 -14.59 -12.94
C HIS A 46 1.46 -13.87 -13.60
N GLY A 47 2.12 -12.95 -12.90
CA GLY A 47 3.30 -12.23 -13.41
C GLY A 47 2.94 -11.04 -14.29
N GLY A 48 1.81 -10.38 -14.03
CA GLY A 48 1.33 -9.23 -14.79
C GLY A 48 2.02 -7.90 -14.50
N LEU A 49 3.05 -7.86 -13.64
CA LEU A 49 3.82 -6.65 -13.41
C LEU A 49 5.03 -6.56 -14.35
N PRO A 50 5.31 -5.37 -14.89
CA PRO A 50 6.57 -5.13 -15.59
C PRO A 50 7.74 -5.21 -14.60
N GLU A 51 8.86 -5.75 -15.03
CA GLU A 51 10.08 -5.78 -14.23
C GLU A 51 10.62 -4.36 -14.02
N SER A 52 10.87 -4.01 -12.79
CA SER A 52 11.45 -2.73 -12.37
C SER A 52 12.07 -2.84 -10.98
N PRO A 53 12.92 -1.91 -10.56
CA PRO A 53 13.41 -1.88 -9.19
C PRO A 53 12.30 -1.87 -8.13
N ASN A 54 11.13 -1.25 -8.45
CA ASN A 54 9.99 -1.21 -7.56
C ASN A 54 9.25 -2.55 -7.44
N THR A 55 9.29 -3.38 -8.49
CA THR A 55 8.53 -4.64 -8.59
C THR A 55 9.38 -5.89 -8.37
N ARG A 56 10.67 -5.72 -8.00
CA ARG A 56 11.50 -6.86 -7.61
C ARG A 56 10.88 -7.63 -6.44
N PRO A 57 11.14 -8.93 -6.31
CA PRO A 57 10.61 -9.75 -5.21
C PRO A 57 10.90 -9.18 -3.82
N GLY A 58 10.02 -9.47 -2.84
CA GLY A 58 10.19 -9.16 -1.43
C GLY A 58 9.28 -8.06 -0.88
N PHE A 59 8.32 -7.51 -1.65
CA PHE A 59 7.33 -6.58 -1.12
C PHE A 59 6.06 -7.28 -0.63
N ALA A 60 5.39 -6.68 0.36
CA ALA A 60 4.08 -7.14 0.83
C ALA A 60 3.00 -6.83 -0.21
N VAL A 61 2.12 -7.80 -0.48
CA VAL A 61 1.01 -7.68 -1.43
C VAL A 61 -0.29 -7.24 -0.76
N GLY A 62 -1.34 -6.97 -1.56
CA GLY A 62 -2.69 -6.63 -1.10
C GLY A 62 -2.97 -5.13 -1.07
N HIS A 63 -4.14 -4.74 -1.59
CA HIS A 63 -4.54 -3.34 -1.73
C HIS A 63 -5.96 -3.07 -1.26
N GLU A 64 -6.60 -4.06 -0.65
CA GLU A 64 -7.92 -3.97 -0.04
C GLU A 64 -7.82 -4.40 1.42
N PHE A 65 -7.78 -3.43 2.33
CA PHE A 65 -7.65 -3.72 3.76
C PHE A 65 -8.33 -2.68 4.63
N LEU A 66 -8.65 -3.10 5.84
CA LEU A 66 -9.17 -2.24 6.89
C LEU A 66 -8.51 -2.57 8.22
N GLY A 67 -8.48 -1.60 9.10
CA GLY A 67 -7.85 -1.77 10.38
C GLY A 67 -8.14 -0.63 11.35
N VAL A 68 -7.29 -0.53 12.34
CA VAL A 68 -7.33 0.50 13.38
C VAL A 68 -6.06 1.32 13.29
N VAL A 69 -6.20 2.63 13.26
CA VAL A 69 -5.06 3.56 13.27
C VAL A 69 -4.27 3.35 14.56
N GLU A 70 -3.01 3.00 14.45
CA GLU A 70 -2.11 2.74 15.56
C GLU A 70 -1.23 3.94 15.88
N GLU A 71 -0.78 4.64 14.85
CA GLU A 71 0.05 5.82 14.96
C GLU A 71 -0.26 6.80 13.82
N VAL A 72 -0.09 8.10 14.06
CA VAL A 72 -0.27 9.15 13.06
C VAL A 72 0.85 10.18 13.17
N GLY A 73 1.28 10.69 12.03
CA GLY A 73 2.22 11.79 11.94
C GLY A 73 1.60 13.11 12.40
N SER A 74 2.45 14.07 12.73
CA SER A 74 2.06 15.36 13.33
C SER A 74 1.16 16.24 12.45
N ALA A 75 1.18 16.04 11.13
CA ALA A 75 0.34 16.79 10.19
C ALA A 75 -1.00 16.11 9.87
N VAL A 76 -1.26 14.90 10.32
CA VAL A 76 -2.53 14.20 10.14
C VAL A 76 -3.62 14.88 10.96
N ARG A 77 -4.75 15.27 10.32
CA ARG A 77 -5.85 16.01 10.97
C ARG A 77 -7.17 15.27 10.95
N ARG A 78 -7.34 14.32 10.04
CA ARG A 78 -8.62 13.62 9.82
C ARG A 78 -8.78 12.36 10.66
N PHE A 79 -7.69 11.77 11.10
CA PHE A 79 -7.64 10.51 11.82
C PHE A 79 -6.83 10.65 13.09
N ARG A 80 -7.11 9.81 14.05
CA ARG A 80 -6.37 9.68 15.32
C ARG A 80 -6.21 8.21 15.68
N LYS A 81 -5.27 7.92 16.55
CA LYS A 81 -5.09 6.59 17.12
C LYS A 81 -6.40 6.03 17.66
N GLY A 82 -6.72 4.81 17.27
CA GLY A 82 -7.94 4.10 17.67
C GLY A 82 -9.08 4.19 16.63
N ASP A 83 -9.00 5.07 15.64
CA ASP A 83 -10.03 5.16 14.60
C ASP A 83 -10.00 3.91 13.72
N ARG A 84 -11.19 3.43 13.34
CA ARG A 84 -11.33 2.37 12.34
C ARG A 84 -11.33 2.99 10.96
N VAL A 85 -10.49 2.46 10.08
CA VAL A 85 -10.30 2.98 8.72
C VAL A 85 -10.37 1.86 7.69
N LEU A 86 -10.88 2.20 6.52
CA LEU A 86 -10.77 1.43 5.30
C LEU A 86 -9.77 2.13 4.38
N ALA A 87 -8.72 1.43 3.99
CA ALA A 87 -7.74 1.97 3.06
C ALA A 87 -8.26 1.90 1.62
N SER A 88 -8.16 3.01 0.89
CA SER A 88 -8.34 3.00 -0.56
C SER A 88 -7.17 2.26 -1.21
N CYS A 89 -7.44 1.48 -2.24
CA CYS A 89 -6.37 0.81 -3.01
C CYS A 89 -5.39 1.81 -3.63
N THR A 90 -5.86 3.01 -3.95
CA THR A 90 -5.09 4.06 -4.63
C THR A 90 -4.73 5.17 -3.66
N VAL A 91 -3.46 5.56 -3.67
CA VAL A 91 -2.92 6.65 -2.84
C VAL A 91 -2.68 7.89 -3.70
N GLY A 92 -3.08 9.05 -3.18
CA GLY A 92 -2.83 10.34 -3.79
C GLY A 92 -2.17 11.31 -2.80
N CYS A 93 -1.33 12.21 -3.29
CA CYS A 93 -0.64 13.19 -2.45
C CYS A 93 -1.56 14.30 -1.89
N GLY A 94 -2.81 14.38 -2.35
CA GLY A 94 -3.78 15.39 -1.94
C GLY A 94 -3.57 16.82 -2.49
N ALA A 95 -2.39 17.13 -3.02
CA ALA A 95 -1.99 18.50 -3.35
C ALA A 95 -1.81 18.78 -4.85
N CYS A 96 -1.52 17.78 -5.68
CA CYS A 96 -1.30 17.98 -7.12
C CYS A 96 -2.61 18.32 -7.87
N VAL A 97 -2.48 18.71 -9.13
CA VAL A 97 -3.64 19.10 -9.97
C VAL A 97 -4.67 17.98 -10.11
N ALA A 98 -4.24 16.71 -10.22
CA ALA A 98 -5.15 15.58 -10.31
C ALA A 98 -5.87 15.34 -8.97
N CYS A 99 -5.15 15.32 -7.85
CA CYS A 99 -5.74 15.13 -6.52
C CYS A 99 -6.74 16.23 -6.15
N ARG A 100 -6.45 17.48 -6.46
CA ARG A 100 -7.39 18.61 -6.22
C ARG A 100 -8.68 18.50 -7.04
N ARG A 101 -8.66 17.75 -8.14
CA ARG A 101 -9.84 17.43 -8.95
C ARG A 101 -10.52 16.11 -8.55
N GLY A 102 -10.06 15.45 -7.48
CA GLY A 102 -10.59 14.16 -7.02
C GLY A 102 -10.11 12.94 -7.84
N VAL A 103 -9.16 13.12 -8.76
CA VAL A 103 -8.61 12.06 -9.61
C VAL A 103 -7.33 11.51 -8.97
N TYR A 104 -7.48 10.79 -7.86
CA TYR A 104 -6.34 10.29 -7.08
C TYR A 104 -5.50 9.25 -7.86
N SER A 105 -6.14 8.42 -8.70
CA SER A 105 -5.45 7.46 -9.56
C SER A 105 -4.49 8.13 -10.56
N GLY A 106 -4.73 9.39 -10.91
CA GLY A 106 -3.88 10.20 -11.77
C GLY A 106 -2.87 11.06 -10.99
N CYS A 107 -2.58 10.75 -9.73
CA CYS A 107 -1.65 11.52 -8.91
C CYS A 107 -0.25 11.54 -9.50
N VAL A 108 0.19 12.69 -10.02
CA VAL A 108 1.50 12.83 -10.68
C VAL A 108 2.68 12.66 -9.73
N VAL A 109 2.48 12.84 -8.43
CA VAL A 109 3.52 12.66 -7.41
C VAL A 109 3.72 11.18 -7.09
N MET A 110 2.65 10.46 -6.85
CA MET A 110 2.72 9.05 -6.44
C MET A 110 3.03 8.11 -7.62
N THR A 111 2.74 8.53 -8.86
CA THR A 111 3.01 7.71 -10.06
C THR A 111 4.40 7.93 -10.66
N GLN A 112 5.22 8.82 -10.12
CA GLN A 112 6.56 9.13 -10.64
C GLN A 112 7.56 7.97 -10.61
N GLY A 113 7.22 6.85 -10.01
CA GLY A 113 8.04 5.61 -10.06
C GLY A 113 7.70 4.66 -11.21
N GLY A 114 6.75 5.05 -12.08
CA GLY A 114 6.25 4.20 -13.15
C GLY A 114 5.27 3.11 -12.68
N GLY A 115 4.46 2.57 -13.59
CA GLY A 115 3.53 1.48 -13.30
C GLY A 115 2.46 1.81 -12.25
N ALA A 116 2.18 0.86 -11.37
CA ALA A 116 1.20 0.98 -10.28
C ALA A 116 1.77 1.61 -9.01
N GLY A 117 2.67 2.58 -9.12
CA GLY A 117 3.38 3.20 -7.98
C GLY A 117 2.50 3.89 -6.95
N ASN A 118 1.22 4.12 -7.26
CA ASN A 118 0.25 4.68 -6.33
C ASN A 118 -0.80 3.67 -5.86
N ILE A 119 -0.57 2.38 -6.04
CA ILE A 119 -1.44 1.29 -5.57
C ILE A 119 -0.69 0.50 -4.50
N PHE A 120 -1.32 0.27 -3.36
CA PHE A 120 -0.78 -0.59 -2.31
C PHE A 120 -0.51 -2.01 -2.85
N GLY A 121 0.57 -2.64 -2.41
CA GLY A 121 0.86 -4.03 -2.69
C GLY A 121 1.27 -4.36 -4.14
N PHE A 122 1.65 -3.35 -4.92
CA PHE A 122 2.16 -3.51 -6.28
C PHE A 122 3.64 -3.13 -6.42
N GLY A 123 4.36 -3.10 -5.32
CA GLY A 123 5.79 -2.85 -5.29
C GLY A 123 6.28 -2.29 -3.96
N HIS A 124 7.58 -2.04 -3.89
CA HIS A 124 8.24 -1.55 -2.68
C HIS A 124 7.86 -0.10 -2.30
N ALA A 125 7.42 0.72 -3.26
CA ALA A 125 7.06 2.12 -2.99
C ALA A 125 5.84 2.24 -2.07
N LEU A 126 4.89 1.32 -2.18
CA LEU A 126 3.70 1.22 -1.32
C LEU A 126 3.47 -0.26 -0.99
N PRO A 127 4.09 -0.78 0.06
CA PRO A 127 3.85 -2.14 0.52
C PRO A 127 2.38 -2.37 0.85
N GLY A 128 1.91 -3.58 0.64
CA GLY A 128 0.49 -3.90 0.73
C GLY A 128 0.01 -4.27 2.12
N GLY A 129 -1.31 -4.38 2.23
CA GLY A 129 -2.02 -4.64 3.48
C GLY A 129 -2.42 -6.08 3.72
N GLN A 130 -1.92 -7.06 2.96
CA GLN A 130 -1.98 -8.47 3.37
C GLN A 130 -0.85 -8.75 4.37
N ALA A 131 -0.85 -8.00 5.47
CA ALA A 131 0.16 -7.93 6.51
C ALA A 131 -0.50 -7.64 7.86
N GLU A 132 0.27 -7.68 8.94
CA GLU A 132 -0.24 -7.32 10.29
C GLU A 132 -0.45 -5.80 10.43
N ALA A 133 0.35 -5.00 9.71
CA ALA A 133 0.22 -3.54 9.67
C ALA A 133 0.68 -2.97 8.31
N ALA A 134 0.23 -1.74 8.00
CA ALA A 134 0.62 -0.95 6.84
C ALA A 134 0.65 0.55 7.17
#